data_b18368a362199305f5069508dd2ab4a9
#
_entry.id   b18368a362199305f5069508dd2ab4a9
#
_cell.length_a   1.000
_cell.length_b   1.000
_cell.length_c   1.000
_cell.angle_alpha   90.00
_cell.angle_beta   90.00
_cell.angle_gamma   90.00
#
_symmetry.space_group_name_H-M   'P 1'
#
loop_
_entity.id
_entity.type
_entity.pdbx_description
1 polymer ?
#
loop_
_entity_poly.entity_id
_entity_poly.type
_entity_poly.pdbx_seq_one_letter_code
_entity_poly.pdbx_strand_id
1 'polypeptide(L)'
;RGDHILVSGATATGKTTFLNNLLKILDIHKRIITIEDTRELLVPHPNRVHIVMSRTEQTNEFDYSKIIDLVVRFTPDAIIGGEISTNNAGALWELMGSGHDNCLATIHAESSEAAYEAFVDRILHSYPTIDREKTIKEMHRKLRVVQINRDGNLRAVTEVT
;
A
#
# COMPACT_ATOMS: atom_id res chain seq x y z
N ARG A 1 -0.35 17.52 6.52
CA ARG A 1 0.54 16.39 6.13
C ARG A 1 -0.29 15.14 6.26
N GLY A 2 -0.52 14.44 5.16
CA GLY A 2 -1.25 13.17 5.17
C GLY A 2 -0.34 12.06 5.72
N ASP A 3 -0.85 11.26 6.64
CA ASP A 3 -0.18 10.03 7.06
C ASP A 3 -0.43 8.94 6.01
N HIS A 4 0.52 8.06 5.79
CA HIS A 4 0.29 6.87 4.98
C HIS A 4 -0.55 5.86 5.78
N ILE A 5 -1.41 5.12 5.11
CA ILE A 5 -2.31 4.15 5.75
C ILE A 5 -2.03 2.74 5.23
N LEU A 6 -1.78 1.83 6.13
CA LEU A 6 -1.62 0.41 5.85
C LEU A 6 -2.78 -0.38 6.46
N VAL A 7 -3.62 -0.94 5.61
CA VAL A 7 -4.74 -1.78 6.04
C VAL A 7 -4.28 -3.22 6.17
N SER A 8 -4.25 -3.72 7.38
CA SER A 8 -3.75 -5.05 7.74
C SER A 8 -4.89 -6.01 8.13
N GLY A 9 -4.67 -7.28 7.95
CA GLY A 9 -5.60 -8.34 8.35
C GLY A 9 -5.37 -9.63 7.58
N ALA A 10 -5.90 -10.74 8.08
CA ALA A 10 -5.84 -12.04 7.42
C ALA A 10 -6.60 -12.04 6.08
N THR A 11 -6.52 -13.16 5.36
CA THR A 11 -7.27 -13.34 4.11
C THR A 11 -8.78 -13.23 4.37
N ALA A 12 -9.49 -12.60 3.44
CA ALA A 12 -10.95 -12.42 3.49
C ALA A 12 -11.50 -11.63 4.70
N THR A 13 -10.66 -10.83 5.39
CA THR A 13 -11.12 -9.94 6.46
C THR A 13 -11.79 -8.65 5.95
N GLY A 14 -11.72 -8.38 4.64
CA GLY A 14 -12.35 -7.21 4.04
C GLY A 14 -11.42 -6.00 3.88
N LYS A 15 -10.10 -6.18 3.86
CA LYS A 15 -9.12 -5.11 3.63
C LYS A 15 -9.41 -4.28 2.38
N THR A 16 -9.59 -4.94 1.24
CA THR A 16 -9.90 -4.26 -0.04
C THR A 16 -11.24 -3.52 0.03
N THR A 17 -12.25 -4.11 0.70
CA THR A 17 -13.54 -3.45 0.93
C THR A 17 -13.38 -2.19 1.77
N PHE A 18 -12.60 -2.26 2.84
CA PHE A 18 -12.30 -1.11 3.69
C PHE A 18 -11.56 -0.02 2.91
N LEU A 19 -10.53 -0.40 2.15
CA LEU A 19 -9.77 0.52 1.31
C LEU A 19 -10.67 1.19 0.25
N ASN A 20 -11.55 0.44 -0.41
CA ASN A 20 -12.53 1.00 -1.35
C ASN A 20 -13.49 1.99 -0.68
N ASN A 21 -13.83 1.81 0.60
CA ASN A 21 -14.64 2.80 1.33
C ASN A 21 -13.83 4.05 1.71
N LEU A 22 -12.54 3.91 2.07
CA LEU A 22 -11.67 5.07 2.28
C LEU A 22 -11.55 5.91 0.99
N LEU A 23 -11.45 5.27 -0.18
CA LEU A 23 -11.38 5.99 -1.45
C LEU A 23 -12.61 6.86 -1.74
N LYS A 24 -13.79 6.48 -1.22
CA LYS A 24 -15.02 7.26 -1.41
C LYS A 24 -15.05 8.55 -0.60
N ILE A 25 -14.27 8.65 0.48
CA ILE A 25 -14.24 9.84 1.34
C ILE A 25 -13.06 10.78 1.03
N LEU A 26 -12.14 10.36 0.15
CA LEU A 26 -11.12 11.27 -0.36
C LEU A 26 -11.78 12.32 -1.26
N ASP A 27 -11.20 13.52 -1.27
CA ASP A 27 -11.67 14.61 -2.13
C ASP A 27 -11.71 14.15 -3.60
N ILE A 28 -12.89 14.25 -4.23
CA ILE A 28 -13.16 13.77 -5.58
C ILE A 28 -12.28 14.44 -6.66
N HIS A 29 -11.72 15.61 -6.37
CA HIS A 29 -10.85 16.36 -7.27
C HIS A 29 -9.39 15.86 -7.25
N LYS A 30 -9.04 15.00 -6.31
CA LYS A 30 -7.69 14.45 -6.20
C LYS A 30 -7.35 13.53 -7.37
N ARG A 31 -6.07 13.58 -7.77
CA ARG A 31 -5.50 12.63 -8.73
C ARG A 31 -5.07 11.36 -7.99
N ILE A 32 -5.71 10.25 -8.34
CA ILE A 32 -5.46 8.94 -7.71
C ILE A 32 -4.71 8.03 -8.69
N ILE A 33 -3.62 7.44 -8.22
CA ILE A 33 -2.93 6.38 -8.95
C ILE A 33 -3.04 5.08 -8.17
N THR A 34 -3.49 4.01 -8.79
CA THR A 34 -3.47 2.67 -8.21
C THR A 34 -2.37 1.81 -8.82
N ILE A 35 -1.75 0.98 -8.00
CA ILE A 35 -0.77 -0.03 -8.39
C ILE A 35 -1.27 -1.37 -7.86
N GLU A 36 -1.66 -2.27 -8.75
CA GLU A 36 -2.32 -3.53 -8.41
C GLU A 36 -1.76 -4.69 -9.25
N ASP A 37 -1.75 -5.89 -8.70
CA ASP A 37 -1.45 -7.12 -9.47
C ASP A 37 -2.69 -7.57 -10.27
N THR A 38 -3.86 -7.40 -9.67
CA THR A 38 -5.16 -7.63 -10.28
C THR A 38 -6.07 -6.47 -9.91
N ARG A 39 -6.83 -5.97 -10.85
CA ARG A 39 -7.70 -4.81 -10.62
C ARG A 39 -8.88 -5.15 -9.71
N GLU A 40 -8.82 -4.70 -8.46
CA GLU A 40 -9.85 -4.87 -7.44
C GLU A 40 -10.35 -3.53 -6.86
N LEU A 41 -9.56 -2.46 -7.03
CA LEU A 41 -9.88 -1.15 -6.46
C LEU A 41 -10.92 -0.41 -7.30
N LEU A 42 -11.94 0.07 -6.62
CA LEU A 42 -13.04 0.84 -7.18
C LEU A 42 -12.83 2.33 -6.88
N VAL A 43 -12.10 3.01 -7.74
CA VAL A 43 -11.75 4.43 -7.58
C VAL A 43 -12.84 5.30 -8.22
N PRO A 44 -13.61 6.06 -7.43
CA PRO A 44 -14.71 6.90 -7.96
C PRO A 44 -14.20 8.20 -8.63
N HIS A 45 -12.94 8.56 -8.42
CA HIS A 45 -12.36 9.82 -8.89
C HIS A 45 -12.29 9.89 -10.42
N PRO A 46 -12.68 11.00 -11.05
CA PRO A 46 -12.56 11.18 -12.50
C PRO A 46 -11.09 11.26 -12.94
N ASN A 47 -10.21 11.87 -12.12
CA ASN A 47 -8.77 11.95 -12.39
C ASN A 47 -8.05 10.76 -11.73
N ARG A 48 -8.00 9.63 -12.44
CA ARG A 48 -7.36 8.40 -11.95
C ARG A 48 -6.55 7.69 -13.03
N VAL A 49 -5.52 6.99 -12.60
CA VAL A 49 -4.73 6.06 -13.42
C VAL A 49 -4.65 4.72 -12.70
N HIS A 50 -4.93 3.64 -13.40
CA HIS A 50 -4.76 2.28 -12.90
C HIS A 50 -3.53 1.65 -13.55
N ILE A 51 -2.53 1.30 -12.74
CA ILE A 51 -1.36 0.55 -13.15
C ILE A 51 -1.57 -0.89 -12.69
N VAL A 52 -1.69 -1.81 -13.63
CA VAL A 52 -1.84 -3.24 -13.35
C VAL A 52 -0.55 -3.95 -13.77
N MET A 53 0.07 -4.65 -12.82
CA MET A 53 1.31 -5.39 -13.00
C MET A 53 1.07 -6.87 -12.73
N SER A 54 0.95 -7.66 -13.78
CA SER A 54 0.83 -9.11 -13.64
C SER A 54 2.07 -9.72 -12.96
N ARG A 55 1.85 -10.58 -11.96
CA ARG A 55 2.94 -11.31 -11.28
C ARG A 55 3.70 -12.25 -12.22
N THR A 56 3.07 -12.68 -13.31
CA THR A 56 3.59 -13.67 -14.25
C THR A 56 4.29 -13.08 -15.47
N GLU A 57 4.07 -11.80 -15.76
CA GLU A 57 4.57 -11.13 -16.97
C GLU A 57 5.68 -10.11 -16.69
N GLN A 58 6.42 -10.29 -15.59
CA GLN A 58 7.59 -9.44 -15.31
C GLN A 58 8.69 -9.80 -16.33
N THR A 59 8.75 -9.03 -17.41
CA THR A 59 9.89 -9.01 -18.30
C THR A 59 10.96 -8.07 -17.73
N ASN A 60 12.23 -8.31 -18.04
CA ASN A 60 13.34 -7.43 -17.64
C ASN A 60 13.20 -5.98 -18.16
N GLU A 61 12.18 -5.70 -18.97
CA GLU A 61 11.92 -4.39 -19.54
C GLU A 61 10.98 -3.52 -18.71
N PHE A 62 10.13 -4.12 -17.86
CA PHE A 62 9.16 -3.38 -17.05
C PHE A 62 9.10 -3.96 -15.62
N ASP A 63 9.83 -3.34 -14.72
CA ASP A 63 9.86 -3.69 -13.29
C ASP A 63 9.26 -2.57 -12.43
N TYR A 64 9.14 -2.82 -11.13
CA TYR A 64 8.58 -1.84 -10.20
C TYR A 64 9.44 -0.57 -10.05
N SER A 65 10.74 -0.59 -10.39
CA SER A 65 11.60 0.59 -10.35
C SER A 65 11.17 1.62 -11.39
N LYS A 66 10.80 1.16 -12.58
CA LYS A 66 10.27 2.04 -13.65
C LYS A 66 8.89 2.61 -13.32
N ILE A 67 8.11 1.89 -12.50
CA ILE A 67 6.83 2.40 -12.01
C ILE A 67 7.03 3.60 -11.10
N ILE A 68 8.04 3.60 -10.25
CA ILE A 68 8.34 4.75 -9.37
C ILE A 68 8.53 6.00 -10.21
N ASP A 69 9.40 5.94 -11.22
CA ASP A 69 9.66 7.07 -12.14
C ASP A 69 8.38 7.55 -12.85
N LEU A 70 7.55 6.62 -13.28
CA LEU A 70 6.30 6.93 -13.95
C LEU A 70 5.30 7.61 -13.00
N VAL A 71 5.11 7.04 -11.80
CA VAL A 71 4.18 7.54 -10.79
C VAL A 71 4.56 8.94 -10.33
N VAL A 72 5.85 9.19 -10.06
CA VAL A 72 6.34 10.52 -9.66
C VAL A 72 6.04 11.57 -10.73
N ARG A 73 6.18 11.22 -12.03
CA ARG A 73 5.88 12.13 -13.15
C ARG A 73 4.39 12.45 -13.29
N PHE A 74 3.52 11.56 -12.84
CA PHE A 74 2.07 11.81 -12.83
C PHE A 74 1.62 12.77 -11.74
N THR A 75 2.49 13.16 -10.81
CA THR A 75 2.19 14.06 -9.69
C THR A 75 0.88 13.72 -8.98
N PRO A 76 0.75 12.49 -8.42
CA PRO A 76 -0.49 12.07 -7.76
C PRO A 76 -0.70 12.81 -6.43
N ASP A 77 -1.97 13.02 -6.08
CA ASP A 77 -2.38 13.45 -4.75
C ASP A 77 -2.50 12.27 -3.76
N ALA A 78 -2.74 11.06 -4.30
CA ALA A 78 -2.71 9.83 -3.52
C ALA A 78 -2.27 8.63 -4.38
N ILE A 79 -1.51 7.73 -3.77
CA ILE A 79 -1.03 6.48 -4.37
C ILE A 79 -1.65 5.32 -3.60
N ILE A 80 -2.28 4.39 -4.31
CA ILE A 80 -2.98 3.28 -3.71
C ILE A 80 -2.36 1.96 -4.17
N GLY A 81 -1.71 1.26 -3.26
CA GLY A 81 -1.25 -0.12 -3.50
C GLY A 81 -2.37 -1.11 -3.20
N GLY A 82 -2.74 -1.96 -4.15
CA GLY A 82 -3.77 -2.99 -3.93
C GLY A 82 -3.39 -3.92 -2.78
N GLU A 83 -2.19 -4.53 -2.88
CA GLU A 83 -1.62 -5.38 -1.84
C GLU A 83 -0.08 -5.28 -1.86
N ILE A 84 0.53 -5.14 -0.68
CA ILE A 84 1.98 -5.22 -0.53
C ILE A 84 2.43 -6.67 -0.68
N SER A 85 3.28 -6.92 -1.66
CA SER A 85 3.92 -8.20 -1.94
C SER A 85 5.44 -8.05 -1.91
N THR A 86 6.17 -9.15 -1.99
CA THR A 86 7.64 -9.14 -2.08
C THR A 86 8.14 -8.33 -3.28
N ASN A 87 7.39 -8.35 -4.39
CA ASN A 87 7.81 -7.70 -5.63
C ASN A 87 7.63 -6.18 -5.63
N ASN A 88 6.64 -5.65 -4.89
CA ASN A 88 6.28 -4.23 -4.92
C ASN A 88 6.61 -3.47 -3.64
N ALA A 89 6.97 -4.17 -2.56
CA ALA A 89 7.19 -3.55 -1.25
C ALA A 89 8.28 -2.47 -1.28
N GLY A 90 9.40 -2.73 -1.95
CA GLY A 90 10.48 -1.75 -2.11
C GLY A 90 10.01 -0.49 -2.82
N ALA A 91 9.32 -0.64 -3.96
CA ALA A 91 8.81 0.49 -4.74
C ALA A 91 7.78 1.31 -3.97
N LEU A 92 6.84 0.66 -3.27
CA LEU A 92 5.85 1.37 -2.44
C LEU A 92 6.51 2.12 -1.29
N TRP A 93 7.55 1.55 -0.67
CA TRP A 93 8.30 2.22 0.38
C TRP A 93 9.05 3.46 -0.14
N GLU A 94 9.68 3.37 -1.31
CA GLU A 94 10.30 4.53 -1.96
C GLU A 94 9.29 5.63 -2.28
N LEU A 95 8.12 5.27 -2.81
CA LEU A 95 7.04 6.23 -3.09
C LEU A 95 6.54 6.92 -1.82
N MET A 96 6.41 6.20 -0.70
CA MET A 96 6.10 6.78 0.61
C MET A 96 7.22 7.71 1.11
N GLY A 97 8.46 7.47 0.72
CA GLY A 97 9.64 8.29 1.05
C GLY A 97 9.83 9.51 0.14
N SER A 98 9.25 9.53 -1.04
CA SER A 98 9.50 10.53 -2.09
C SER A 98 8.74 11.85 -1.93
N GLY A 99 8.08 12.06 -0.78
CA GLY A 99 7.35 13.30 -0.47
C GLY A 99 5.90 13.30 -0.95
N HIS A 100 5.39 12.17 -1.46
CA HIS A 100 3.96 12.02 -1.71
C HIS A 100 3.22 11.80 -0.39
N ASP A 101 2.21 12.61 -0.17
CA ASP A 101 1.25 12.40 0.91
C ASP A 101 0.20 11.34 0.49
N ASN A 102 -0.48 10.72 1.47
CA ASN A 102 -1.61 9.82 1.22
C ASN A 102 -1.28 8.57 0.39
N CYS A 103 -0.25 7.82 0.75
CA CYS A 103 -0.10 6.46 0.23
C CYS A 103 -0.94 5.49 1.09
N LEU A 104 -1.81 4.73 0.43
CA LEU A 104 -2.65 3.71 1.06
C LEU A 104 -2.33 2.35 0.46
N ALA A 105 -2.26 1.31 1.28
CA ALA A 105 -2.03 -0.05 0.79
C ALA A 105 -2.67 -1.10 1.71
N THR A 106 -2.77 -2.35 1.24
CA THR A 106 -3.14 -3.47 2.09
C THR A 106 -1.98 -4.42 2.31
N ILE A 107 -1.99 -5.14 3.44
CA ILE A 107 -1.01 -6.18 3.75
C ILE A 107 -1.67 -7.32 4.52
N HIS A 108 -1.19 -8.55 4.31
CA HIS A 108 -1.56 -9.68 5.13
C HIS A 108 -0.70 -9.74 6.39
N ALA A 109 -1.32 -9.55 7.56
CA ALA A 109 -0.71 -9.78 8.87
C ALA A 109 -1.79 -10.02 9.94
N GLU A 110 -1.38 -10.58 11.07
CA GLU A 110 -2.29 -10.95 12.17
C GLU A 110 -2.45 -9.84 13.21
N SER A 111 -1.55 -8.86 13.21
CA SER A 111 -1.59 -7.69 14.10
C SER A 111 -0.93 -6.49 13.42
N SER A 112 -1.10 -5.30 14.00
CA SER A 112 -0.44 -4.10 13.49
C SER A 112 1.08 -4.19 13.58
N GLU A 113 1.62 -4.76 14.65
CA GLU A 113 3.07 -4.98 14.80
C GLU A 113 3.59 -5.96 13.75
N ALA A 114 2.90 -7.10 13.55
CA ALA A 114 3.23 -8.05 12.50
C ALA A 114 3.15 -7.44 11.08
N ALA A 115 2.34 -6.40 10.87
CA ALA A 115 2.26 -5.69 9.60
C ALA A 115 3.54 -4.90 9.29
N TYR A 116 4.12 -4.23 10.29
CA TYR A 116 5.40 -3.54 10.14
C TYR A 116 6.53 -4.53 9.83
N GLU A 117 6.59 -5.63 10.59
CA GLU A 117 7.56 -6.71 10.40
C GLU A 117 7.45 -7.33 8.99
N ALA A 118 6.23 -7.69 8.58
CA ALA A 118 5.98 -8.26 7.27
C ALA A 118 6.31 -7.30 6.12
N PHE A 119 6.11 -5.99 6.32
CA PHE A 119 6.44 -5.00 5.31
C PHE A 119 7.95 -4.86 5.17
N VAL A 120 8.69 -4.68 6.27
CA VAL A 120 10.15 -4.55 6.20
C VAL A 120 10.82 -5.81 5.65
N ASP A 121 10.33 -7.00 6.01
CA ASP A 121 10.87 -8.26 5.48
C ASP A 121 10.70 -8.34 3.95
N ARG A 122 9.58 -7.86 3.42
CA ARG A 122 9.37 -7.78 1.97
C ARG A 122 10.26 -6.73 1.29
N ILE A 123 10.52 -5.59 1.95
CA ILE A 123 11.44 -4.56 1.43
C ILE A 123 12.86 -5.12 1.35
N LEU A 124 13.30 -5.91 2.33
CA LEU A 124 14.64 -6.52 2.35
C LEU A 124 14.91 -7.45 1.16
N HIS A 125 13.87 -8.00 0.51
CA HIS A 125 14.06 -8.74 -0.75
C HIS A 125 14.57 -7.85 -1.90
N SER A 126 14.11 -6.60 -1.99
CA SER A 126 14.57 -5.64 -3.01
C SER A 126 15.82 -4.89 -2.56
N TYR A 127 15.95 -4.61 -1.27
CA TYR A 127 17.01 -3.81 -0.66
C TYR A 127 17.65 -4.53 0.54
N PRO A 128 18.46 -5.59 0.31
CA PRO A 128 19.00 -6.43 1.38
C PRO A 128 19.97 -5.74 2.32
N THR A 129 20.44 -4.54 1.97
CA THR A 129 21.44 -3.78 2.75
C THR A 129 20.82 -2.70 3.64
N ILE A 130 19.49 -2.52 3.63
CA ILE A 130 18.85 -1.53 4.50
C ILE A 130 18.93 -1.97 5.96
N ASP A 131 19.02 -0.99 6.86
CA ASP A 131 18.93 -1.22 8.30
C ASP A 131 17.47 -1.49 8.70
N ARG A 132 17.20 -2.74 9.08
CA ARG A 132 15.87 -3.24 9.45
C ARG A 132 15.26 -2.44 10.61
N GLU A 133 16.01 -2.25 11.69
CA GLU A 133 15.50 -1.55 12.88
C GLU A 133 15.21 -0.07 12.61
N LYS A 134 16.11 0.58 11.87
CA LYS A 134 15.92 1.97 11.46
C LYS A 134 14.69 2.11 10.57
N THR A 135 14.49 1.18 9.65
CA THR A 135 13.33 1.19 8.72
C THR A 135 12.02 0.99 9.47
N ILE A 136 11.95 0.05 10.44
CA ILE A 136 10.77 -0.13 11.29
C ILE A 136 10.46 1.15 12.08
N LYS A 137 11.46 1.77 12.71
CA LYS A 137 11.29 3.05 13.42
C LYS A 137 10.77 4.17 12.51
N GLU A 138 11.20 4.17 11.25
CA GLU A 138 10.71 5.14 10.27
C GLU A 138 9.28 4.84 9.84
N MET A 139 8.92 3.57 9.68
CA MET A 139 7.55 3.14 9.41
C MET A 139 6.58 3.60 10.50
N HIS A 140 6.90 3.37 11.77
CA HIS A 140 6.07 3.83 12.89
C HIS A 140 5.83 5.35 12.93
N ARG A 141 6.73 6.13 12.32
CA ARG A 141 6.54 7.59 12.22
C ARG A 141 5.69 8.02 11.05
N LYS A 142 5.70 7.25 9.96
CA LYS A 142 5.08 7.62 8.67
C LYS A 142 3.77 6.89 8.40
N LEU A 143 3.60 5.69 8.94
CA LEU A 143 2.47 4.82 8.67
C LEU A 143 1.50 4.77 9.85
N ARG A 144 0.21 4.76 9.52
CA ARG A 144 -0.86 4.33 10.42
C ARG A 144 -1.35 2.96 9.97
N VAL A 145 -1.28 1.99 10.85
CA VAL A 145 -1.80 0.65 10.55
C VAL A 145 -3.22 0.53 11.07
N VAL A 146 -4.13 0.12 10.19
CA VAL A 146 -5.52 -0.20 10.52
C VAL A 146 -5.67 -1.70 10.45
N GLN A 147 -5.74 -2.36 11.62
CA GLN A 147 -5.91 -3.81 11.71
C GLN A 147 -7.38 -4.18 11.62
N ILE A 148 -7.70 -5.08 10.68
CA ILE A 148 -9.06 -5.62 10.51
C ILE A 148 -9.05 -7.11 10.86
N ASN A 149 -9.86 -7.48 11.83
CA ASN A 149 -10.08 -8.86 12.23
C ASN A 149 -11.50 -9.32 11.90
N ARG A 150 -11.63 -10.63 11.72
CA ARG A 150 -12.91 -11.29 11.51
C ARG A 150 -13.22 -12.17 12.71
N ASP A 151 -14.40 -11.97 13.28
CA ASP A 151 -14.98 -12.85 14.29
C ASP A 151 -16.32 -13.40 13.76
N GLY A 152 -16.32 -14.65 13.39
CA GLY A 152 -17.46 -15.27 12.70
C GLY A 152 -17.83 -14.52 11.40
N ASN A 153 -19.02 -13.92 11.38
CA ASN A 153 -19.51 -13.10 10.27
C ASN A 153 -19.24 -11.60 10.43
N LEU A 154 -18.75 -11.18 11.61
CA LEU A 154 -18.43 -9.79 11.89
C LEU A 154 -17.01 -9.47 11.40
N ARG A 155 -16.83 -8.26 10.93
CA ARG A 155 -15.54 -7.67 10.59
C ARG A 155 -15.42 -6.36 11.33
N ALA A 156 -14.35 -6.21 12.06
CA ALA A 156 -14.12 -5.03 12.89
C ALA A 156 -12.70 -4.50 12.74
N VAL A 157 -12.57 -3.17 12.81
CA VAL A 157 -11.28 -2.53 13.07
C VAL A 157 -10.99 -2.77 14.55
N THR A 158 -9.90 -3.47 14.82
CA THR A 158 -9.52 -3.84 16.20
C THR A 158 -8.37 -3.02 16.73
N GLU A 159 -7.60 -2.40 15.84
CA GLU A 159 -6.44 -1.60 16.23
C GLU A 159 -6.17 -0.52 15.17
N VAL A 160 -5.76 0.66 15.63
CA VAL A 160 -5.22 1.75 14.79
C VAL A 160 -4.00 2.30 15.53
N THR A 161 -2.83 2.24 14.90
CA THR A 161 -1.55 2.68 15.50
C THR A 161 -0.95 3.86 14.75
#